data_c754765dd5f713224c1a67a5165dcfad
#
_entry.id   c754765dd5f713224c1a67a5165dcfad
#
_cell.length_a   1.000
_cell.length_b   1.000
_cell.length_c   1.000
_cell.angle_alpha   90.00
_cell.angle_beta   90.00
_cell.angle_gamma   90.00
#
_symmetry.space_group_name_H-M   'P 1'
#
loop_
_entity.id
_entity.type
_entity.pdbx_description
1 polymer ?
#
loop_
_entity_poly.entity_id
_entity_poly.type
_entity_poly.pdbx_seq_one_letter_code
_entity_poly.pdbx_strand_id
1 'polypeptide(L)'
;MRPQDVQKAKKSVMKVMGVHTGMHWTQPYIAVEEYQAGGTAFFIDPKDFGDVPFYNKRYRYLLTNFHVVDCVESKQVELCYPSKGFNKLRGRIIHVVPSLDVAILCIDPDDNHLAWRDGGSIHEFLDDIPNLKLNFNHVKGNSQDVIAIGFPSLSKDVQLCGGRISGRGLGMIQLNISLNGGNSGGPLLHKNKVIGICTASEVDTEAIGLAVPICQIIRFFRYWGDFSKELMRMPSWGLHAGILTEDYLKYHNLDHKQGVLVQKVVEDQACDRVGLKPKDIIMGINNSTGRYNIDSDGLVQVDWTDKKVPLTNNEFIMSLDPKSIELVVYKHRSKKTVKLKTLPTVIPFQTREKWHHWEKTEYTLFGGAVFMDFCMNHLEQDEEDEEPTVPFSKCVYITNHIKETMNMRNIVVCTHIPGQTYLDTQRSLHPFDVIKKINKIKIKNVKHMEELIRDLALNMEGQRYIMIETHRGEVYVDLQKIALQETLLASKFDEQVFLSNIGKTRTRKRRKLHNVV
;
A
#
# COMPACT_ATOMS: atom_id res chain seq x y z
N MET A 1 16.24 1.55 -31.58
CA MET A 1 17.42 0.87 -30.95
C MET A 1 18.12 0.00 -32.00
N ARG A 2 19.46 -0.18 -31.90
CA ARG A 2 20.17 -1.12 -32.76
C ARG A 2 19.81 -2.56 -32.40
N PRO A 3 19.79 -3.53 -33.34
CA PRO A 3 19.43 -4.92 -33.04
C PRO A 3 20.26 -5.55 -31.92
N GLN A 4 21.54 -5.24 -31.83
CA GLN A 4 22.44 -5.72 -30.77
C GLN A 4 22.04 -5.22 -29.36
N ASP A 5 21.58 -3.97 -29.27
CA ASP A 5 21.14 -3.38 -27.98
C ASP A 5 19.83 -4.04 -27.52
N VAL A 6 18.94 -4.35 -28.46
CA VAL A 6 17.69 -5.08 -28.17
C VAL A 6 18.00 -6.50 -27.67
N GLN A 7 18.91 -7.21 -28.30
CA GLN A 7 19.30 -8.57 -27.88
C GLN A 7 19.97 -8.55 -26.49
N LYS A 8 20.78 -7.53 -26.22
CA LYS A 8 21.35 -7.32 -24.87
C LYS A 8 20.26 -7.08 -23.84
N ALA A 9 19.27 -6.23 -24.14
CA ALA A 9 18.18 -5.94 -23.22
C ALA A 9 17.30 -7.17 -22.94
N LYS A 10 17.04 -8.02 -23.94
CA LYS A 10 16.32 -9.29 -23.75
C LYS A 10 17.00 -10.22 -22.74
N LYS A 11 18.35 -10.27 -22.73
CA LYS A 11 19.11 -11.06 -21.75
C LYS A 11 18.96 -10.56 -20.32
N SER A 12 18.58 -9.31 -20.14
CA SER A 12 18.42 -8.67 -18.81
C SER A 12 17.02 -8.81 -18.25
N VAL A 13 16.14 -9.63 -18.84
CA VAL A 13 14.73 -9.74 -18.45
C VAL A 13 14.42 -11.18 -18.08
N MET A 14 13.69 -11.36 -16.98
CA MET A 14 13.23 -12.66 -16.49
C MET A 14 11.71 -12.65 -16.32
N LYS A 15 11.11 -13.82 -16.52
CA LYS A 15 9.72 -14.07 -16.15
C LYS A 15 9.66 -14.31 -14.64
N VAL A 16 8.72 -13.67 -13.98
CA VAL A 16 8.42 -13.83 -12.55
C VAL A 16 7.16 -14.67 -12.40
N MET A 17 7.19 -15.64 -11.51
CA MET A 17 6.02 -16.45 -11.13
C MET A 17 5.96 -16.53 -9.61
N GLY A 18 4.79 -16.28 -9.04
CA GLY A 18 4.53 -16.38 -7.60
C GLY A 18 3.32 -17.26 -7.32
N VAL A 19 3.28 -17.85 -6.13
CA VAL A 19 2.06 -18.41 -5.54
C VAL A 19 1.44 -17.31 -4.71
N HIS A 20 0.28 -16.85 -5.11
CA HIS A 20 -0.45 -15.76 -4.50
C HIS A 20 -1.52 -16.31 -3.58
N THR A 21 -1.67 -15.72 -2.42
CA THR A 21 -2.70 -16.04 -1.44
C THR A 21 -3.42 -14.77 -1.04
N GLY A 22 -4.71 -14.69 -1.28
CA GLY A 22 -5.54 -13.56 -0.86
C GLY A 22 -5.82 -13.55 0.64
N MET A 23 -6.60 -12.57 1.09
CA MET A 23 -7.14 -12.50 2.43
C MET A 23 -8.63 -12.23 2.38
N HIS A 24 -9.40 -12.99 3.14
CA HIS A 24 -10.82 -12.73 3.29
C HIS A 24 -11.02 -11.61 4.32
N TRP A 25 -11.21 -10.38 3.86
CA TRP A 25 -11.19 -9.18 4.72
C TRP A 25 -12.33 -9.11 5.74
N THR A 26 -13.44 -9.82 5.56
CA THR A 26 -14.50 -9.90 6.55
C THR A 26 -14.36 -11.10 7.50
N GLN A 27 -13.69 -12.16 7.06
CA GLN A 27 -13.49 -13.42 7.78
C GLN A 27 -12.02 -13.88 7.69
N PRO A 28 -11.07 -13.18 8.34
CA PRO A 28 -9.64 -13.37 8.12
C PRO A 28 -9.07 -14.73 8.55
N TYR A 29 -9.89 -15.57 9.17
CA TYR A 29 -9.56 -16.96 9.54
C TYR A 29 -9.92 -17.98 8.44
N ILE A 30 -10.61 -17.56 7.39
CA ILE A 30 -10.89 -18.43 6.23
C ILE A 30 -9.68 -18.41 5.32
N ALA A 31 -9.19 -19.61 4.99
CA ALA A 31 -8.15 -19.75 3.99
C ALA A 31 -8.72 -19.41 2.60
N VAL A 32 -8.02 -18.58 1.86
CA VAL A 32 -8.33 -18.26 0.47
C VAL A 32 -7.53 -19.20 -0.42
N GLU A 33 -8.11 -19.61 -1.55
CA GLU A 33 -7.42 -20.49 -2.50
C GLU A 33 -6.16 -19.82 -3.06
N GLU A 34 -5.09 -20.62 -3.16
CA GLU A 34 -3.85 -20.20 -3.77
C GLU A 34 -3.98 -20.23 -5.30
N TYR A 35 -3.44 -19.22 -5.94
CA TYR A 35 -3.36 -19.19 -7.41
C TYR A 35 -1.96 -18.78 -7.87
N GLN A 36 -1.61 -19.18 -9.09
CA GLN A 36 -0.35 -18.76 -9.70
C GLN A 36 -0.55 -17.54 -10.55
N ALA A 37 0.20 -16.50 -10.27
CA ALA A 37 0.27 -15.30 -11.09
C ALA A 37 1.72 -14.90 -11.31
N GLY A 38 1.93 -13.95 -12.21
CA GLY A 38 3.27 -13.51 -12.47
C GLY A 38 3.35 -12.38 -13.49
N GLY A 39 4.56 -12.02 -13.80
CA GLY A 39 4.88 -10.91 -14.68
C GLY A 39 6.32 -10.99 -15.18
N THR A 40 6.91 -9.84 -15.28
CA THR A 40 8.27 -9.63 -15.80
C THR A 40 9.11 -8.91 -14.74
N ALA A 41 10.40 -9.20 -14.67
CA ALA A 41 11.39 -8.42 -13.93
C ALA A 41 12.63 -8.19 -14.78
N PHE A 42 13.42 -7.18 -14.45
CA PHE A 42 14.66 -6.89 -15.16
C PHE A 42 15.82 -6.52 -14.23
N PHE A 43 17.03 -6.91 -14.62
CA PHE A 43 18.24 -6.69 -13.84
C PHE A 43 18.67 -5.23 -13.82
N ILE A 44 19.01 -4.76 -12.61
CA ILE A 44 19.47 -3.40 -12.31
C ILE A 44 20.75 -3.42 -11.48
N ASP A 45 21.45 -2.29 -11.46
CA ASP A 45 22.45 -2.00 -10.43
C ASP A 45 21.79 -1.15 -9.33
N PRO A 46 21.66 -1.65 -8.08
CA PRO A 46 21.05 -0.86 -7.00
C PRO A 46 21.79 0.45 -6.68
N LYS A 47 23.06 0.56 -7.07
CA LYS A 47 23.85 1.80 -6.94
C LYS A 47 23.25 2.97 -7.74
N ASP A 48 22.40 2.69 -8.72
CA ASP A 48 21.63 3.73 -9.42
C ASP A 48 20.70 4.49 -8.48
N PHE A 49 20.31 3.91 -7.35
CA PHE A 49 19.51 4.55 -6.30
C PHE A 49 20.35 5.37 -5.29
N GLY A 50 21.66 5.32 -5.37
CA GLY A 50 22.59 5.95 -4.44
C GLY A 50 23.27 4.93 -3.51
N ASP A 51 23.58 5.36 -2.29
CA ASP A 51 24.12 4.47 -1.27
C ASP A 51 22.98 3.69 -0.61
N VAL A 52 22.88 2.40 -0.96
CA VAL A 52 21.80 1.52 -0.50
C VAL A 52 22.35 0.45 0.45
N PRO A 53 21.91 0.43 1.74
CA PRO A 53 22.46 -0.47 2.75
C PRO A 53 22.29 -1.96 2.45
N PHE A 54 21.28 -2.33 1.66
CA PHE A 54 21.03 -3.73 1.30
C PHE A 54 21.96 -4.26 0.19
N TYR A 55 22.79 -3.40 -0.42
CA TYR A 55 23.66 -3.82 -1.51
C TYR A 55 24.71 -4.84 -1.06
N ASN A 56 24.69 -6.01 -1.71
CA ASN A 56 25.71 -7.04 -1.59
C ASN A 56 26.22 -7.38 -3.00
N LYS A 57 27.52 -7.25 -3.21
CA LYS A 57 28.15 -7.49 -4.53
C LYS A 57 28.00 -8.92 -5.07
N ARG A 58 27.68 -9.88 -4.19
CA ARG A 58 27.42 -11.28 -4.60
C ARG A 58 26.03 -11.47 -5.15
N TYR A 59 25.10 -10.58 -4.81
CA TYR A 59 23.68 -10.71 -5.16
C TYR A 59 23.40 -10.01 -6.48
N ARG A 60 22.36 -10.49 -7.15
CA ARG A 60 21.80 -9.81 -8.34
C ARG A 60 20.43 -9.26 -8.01
N TYR A 61 20.16 -8.08 -8.53
CA TYR A 61 18.96 -7.33 -8.19
C TYR A 61 18.11 -7.07 -9.41
N LEU A 62 16.78 -7.15 -9.21
CA LEU A 62 15.81 -6.90 -10.27
C LEU A 62 14.72 -5.95 -9.78
N LEU A 63 14.12 -5.22 -10.72
CA LEU A 63 12.89 -4.48 -10.51
C LEU A 63 11.73 -5.20 -11.18
N THR A 64 10.55 -5.10 -10.53
CA THR A 64 9.25 -5.50 -11.06
C THR A 64 8.17 -4.58 -10.50
N ASN A 65 6.91 -4.75 -10.91
CA ASN A 65 5.79 -4.08 -10.25
C ASN A 65 5.46 -4.73 -8.90
N PHE A 66 4.86 -3.94 -8.02
CA PHE A 66 4.38 -4.43 -6.73
C PHE A 66 3.23 -5.44 -6.90
N HIS A 67 2.23 -5.13 -7.74
CA HIS A 67 1.08 -6.02 -7.98
C HIS A 67 1.47 -7.40 -8.56
N VAL A 68 2.67 -7.56 -9.10
CA VAL A 68 3.20 -8.87 -9.54
C VAL A 68 3.58 -9.75 -8.34
N VAL A 69 3.77 -9.17 -7.15
CA VAL A 69 4.30 -9.85 -5.95
C VAL A 69 3.54 -9.52 -4.66
N ASP A 70 2.49 -8.74 -4.71
CA ASP A 70 1.75 -8.20 -3.56
C ASP A 70 1.18 -9.29 -2.64
N CYS A 71 0.62 -10.34 -3.22
CA CYS A 71 -0.01 -11.46 -2.53
C CYS A 71 0.90 -12.69 -2.37
N VAL A 72 2.22 -12.56 -2.52
CA VAL A 72 3.17 -13.67 -2.34
C VAL A 72 3.56 -13.83 -0.87
N GLU A 73 2.88 -14.75 -0.16
CA GLU A 73 3.06 -14.96 1.28
C GLU A 73 4.50 -15.35 1.66
N SER A 74 5.12 -16.23 0.90
CA SER A 74 6.50 -16.68 1.14
C SER A 74 7.56 -15.60 0.97
N LYS A 75 7.22 -14.44 0.38
CA LYS A 75 8.13 -13.40 -0.08
C LYS A 75 9.24 -13.92 -1.02
N GLN A 76 8.95 -15.02 -1.70
CA GLN A 76 9.83 -15.67 -2.66
C GLN A 76 9.09 -15.94 -3.96
N VAL A 77 9.75 -15.68 -5.08
CA VAL A 77 9.22 -15.90 -6.42
C VAL A 77 10.12 -16.85 -7.21
N GLU A 78 9.55 -17.55 -8.16
CA GLU A 78 10.30 -18.26 -9.19
C GLU A 78 10.66 -17.30 -10.32
N LEU A 79 11.93 -17.28 -10.69
CA LEU A 79 12.46 -16.51 -11.80
C LEU A 79 12.88 -17.45 -12.93
N CYS A 80 12.21 -17.35 -14.08
CA CYS A 80 12.49 -18.19 -15.24
C CYS A 80 13.26 -17.39 -16.28
N TYR A 81 14.43 -17.92 -16.69
CA TYR A 81 15.26 -17.34 -17.74
C TYR A 81 15.04 -18.07 -19.06
N PRO A 82 14.48 -17.42 -20.10
CA PRO A 82 13.99 -18.10 -21.30
C PRO A 82 15.04 -18.92 -22.04
N SER A 83 16.27 -18.40 -22.17
CA SER A 83 17.35 -19.07 -22.89
C SER A 83 17.94 -20.29 -22.18
N LYS A 84 17.48 -20.56 -20.93
CA LYS A 84 17.98 -21.67 -20.09
C LYS A 84 16.86 -22.68 -19.76
N GLY A 85 15.81 -22.69 -20.57
CA GLY A 85 14.76 -23.70 -20.53
C GLY A 85 13.99 -23.71 -19.20
N PHE A 86 13.95 -24.86 -18.52
CA PHE A 86 13.21 -25.07 -17.29
C PHE A 86 13.98 -24.67 -16.02
N ASN A 87 15.17 -24.08 -16.15
CA ASN A 87 15.91 -23.63 -14.97
C ASN A 87 15.19 -22.46 -14.31
N LYS A 88 14.72 -22.73 -13.10
CA LYS A 88 14.04 -21.77 -12.25
C LYS A 88 14.98 -21.32 -11.15
N LEU A 89 15.15 -20.03 -10.99
CA LEU A 89 15.88 -19.45 -9.88
C LEU A 89 14.89 -18.94 -8.84
N ARG A 90 15.29 -18.98 -7.59
CA ARG A 90 14.55 -18.40 -6.48
C ARG A 90 14.97 -16.95 -6.30
N GLY A 91 14.00 -16.02 -6.36
CA GLY A 91 14.19 -14.62 -6.02
C GLY A 91 13.50 -14.29 -4.69
N ARG A 92 14.16 -13.51 -3.84
CA ARG A 92 13.55 -12.95 -2.62
C ARG A 92 13.03 -11.55 -2.89
N ILE A 93 11.85 -11.24 -2.40
CA ILE A 93 11.29 -9.88 -2.42
C ILE A 93 11.86 -9.16 -1.20
N ILE A 94 12.63 -8.08 -1.41
CA ILE A 94 13.34 -7.40 -0.32
C ILE A 94 12.71 -6.05 0.06
N HIS A 95 12.19 -5.32 -0.92
CA HIS A 95 11.51 -4.05 -0.68
C HIS A 95 10.34 -3.87 -1.63
N VAL A 96 9.26 -3.31 -1.11
CA VAL A 96 8.07 -2.97 -1.89
C VAL A 96 7.60 -1.56 -1.60
N VAL A 97 7.09 -0.88 -2.63
CA VAL A 97 6.49 0.45 -2.55
C VAL A 97 5.15 0.43 -3.28
N PRO A 98 4.05 0.03 -2.61
CA PRO A 98 2.73 -0.13 -3.26
C PRO A 98 2.27 1.11 -4.01
N SER A 99 2.41 2.29 -3.40
CA SER A 99 1.97 3.57 -4.00
C SER A 99 2.73 3.97 -5.27
N LEU A 100 3.87 3.34 -5.57
CA LEU A 100 4.62 3.49 -6.81
C LEU A 100 4.50 2.25 -7.70
N ASP A 101 3.78 1.25 -7.24
CA ASP A 101 3.68 -0.05 -7.91
C ASP A 101 5.06 -0.63 -8.28
N VAL A 102 5.99 -0.67 -7.32
CA VAL A 102 7.35 -1.18 -7.54
C VAL A 102 7.80 -2.12 -6.43
N ALA A 103 8.53 -3.17 -6.82
CA ALA A 103 9.20 -4.11 -5.93
C ALA A 103 10.66 -4.34 -6.36
N ILE A 104 11.54 -4.54 -5.38
CA ILE A 104 12.94 -4.96 -5.59
C ILE A 104 13.06 -6.44 -5.22
N LEU A 105 13.55 -7.21 -6.17
CA LEU A 105 13.89 -8.62 -5.98
C LEU A 105 15.39 -8.80 -5.87
N CYS A 106 15.80 -9.84 -5.12
CA CYS A 106 17.20 -10.21 -4.94
C CYS A 106 17.39 -11.70 -5.24
N ILE A 107 18.38 -12.04 -6.05
CA ILE A 107 18.86 -13.41 -6.26
C ILE A 107 20.14 -13.59 -5.46
N ASP A 108 20.10 -14.52 -4.52
CA ASP A 108 21.28 -15.03 -3.84
C ASP A 108 21.77 -16.28 -4.60
N PRO A 109 22.96 -16.27 -5.21
CA PRO A 109 23.45 -17.45 -5.92
C PRO A 109 23.61 -18.67 -5.02
N ASP A 110 23.94 -18.46 -3.74
CA ASP A 110 24.18 -19.56 -2.78
C ASP A 110 22.86 -20.28 -2.46
N ASP A 111 21.70 -19.57 -2.43
CA ASP A 111 20.38 -20.17 -2.25
C ASP A 111 19.90 -20.97 -3.48
N ASN A 112 20.57 -20.80 -4.62
CA ASN A 112 20.13 -21.32 -5.91
C ASN A 112 21.00 -22.47 -6.47
N HIS A 113 22.11 -22.82 -5.85
CA HIS A 113 23.05 -23.79 -6.38
C HIS A 113 22.45 -25.19 -6.59
N LEU A 114 21.50 -25.63 -5.74
CA LEU A 114 20.81 -26.92 -5.87
C LEU A 114 19.77 -26.94 -7.00
N ALA A 115 19.19 -25.78 -7.34
CA ALA A 115 18.21 -25.64 -8.41
C ALA A 115 18.85 -25.51 -9.78
N TRP A 116 20.15 -25.19 -9.85
CA TRP A 116 20.90 -24.99 -11.08
C TRP A 116 21.30 -26.32 -11.70
N ARG A 117 20.73 -26.65 -12.86
CA ARG A 117 20.89 -27.96 -13.54
C ARG A 117 21.70 -27.93 -14.82
N ASP A 118 22.08 -26.75 -15.30
CA ASP A 118 22.70 -26.58 -16.64
C ASP A 118 24.19 -26.94 -16.70
N GLY A 119 24.80 -27.33 -15.58
CA GLY A 119 26.26 -27.46 -15.48
C GLY A 119 26.95 -26.08 -15.48
N GLY A 120 28.16 -26.00 -14.92
CA GLY A 120 28.85 -24.71 -14.72
C GLY A 120 28.42 -23.97 -13.44
N SER A 121 28.99 -22.80 -13.26
CA SER A 121 28.77 -21.98 -12.09
C SER A 121 27.55 -21.07 -12.26
N ILE A 122 26.63 -21.11 -11.30
CA ILE A 122 25.50 -20.15 -11.24
C ILE A 122 26.00 -18.71 -11.10
N HIS A 123 27.11 -18.49 -10.41
CA HIS A 123 27.73 -17.17 -10.26
C HIS A 123 28.16 -16.62 -11.63
N GLU A 124 28.90 -17.43 -12.41
CA GLU A 124 29.33 -17.04 -13.76
C GLU A 124 28.13 -16.73 -14.65
N PHE A 125 27.10 -17.59 -14.61
CA PHE A 125 25.87 -17.35 -15.37
C PHE A 125 25.21 -16.03 -15.01
N LEU A 126 25.05 -15.73 -13.72
CA LEU A 126 24.42 -14.50 -13.27
C LEU A 126 25.28 -13.26 -13.56
N ASP A 127 26.61 -13.38 -13.50
CA ASP A 127 27.54 -12.29 -13.81
C ASP A 127 27.55 -11.93 -15.30
N ASP A 128 27.29 -12.90 -16.17
CA ASP A 128 27.16 -12.68 -17.62
C ASP A 128 25.89 -11.91 -18.01
N ILE A 129 24.89 -11.83 -17.12
CA ILE A 129 23.65 -11.10 -17.40
C ILE A 129 23.89 -9.61 -17.18
N PRO A 130 23.70 -8.75 -18.20
CA PRO A 130 23.93 -7.32 -18.05
C PRO A 130 22.82 -6.65 -17.24
N ASN A 131 23.17 -5.66 -16.42
CA ASN A 131 22.21 -4.73 -15.85
C ASN A 131 21.72 -3.73 -16.91
N LEU A 132 20.44 -3.38 -16.89
CA LEU A 132 19.90 -2.32 -17.73
C LEU A 132 20.27 -0.96 -17.13
N LYS A 133 20.64 -0.02 -17.99
CA LYS A 133 20.91 1.36 -17.59
C LYS A 133 19.61 2.11 -17.35
N LEU A 134 19.46 2.73 -16.18
CA LEU A 134 18.31 3.53 -15.86
C LEU A 134 18.46 4.98 -16.37
N ASN A 135 17.35 5.62 -16.72
CA ASN A 135 17.32 7.02 -17.10
C ASN A 135 16.93 7.89 -15.90
N PHE A 136 17.87 8.67 -15.38
CA PHE A 136 17.66 9.53 -14.21
C PHE A 136 16.74 10.74 -14.49
N ASN A 137 16.60 11.10 -15.75
CA ASN A 137 15.83 12.27 -16.15
C ASN A 137 14.46 11.88 -16.73
N HIS A 138 13.51 12.76 -16.58
CA HIS A 138 12.25 12.63 -17.31
C HIS A 138 12.49 12.67 -18.82
N VAL A 139 11.80 11.81 -19.55
CA VAL A 139 11.75 11.89 -21.00
C VAL A 139 10.77 13.00 -21.36
N LYS A 140 11.28 14.08 -21.96
CA LYS A 140 10.48 15.22 -22.39
C LYS A 140 9.83 14.95 -23.74
N GLY A 141 8.61 15.45 -23.91
CA GLY A 141 7.86 15.41 -25.17
C GLY A 141 7.13 14.10 -25.43
N ASN A 142 6.10 14.19 -26.25
CA ASN A 142 5.32 13.08 -26.76
C ASN A 142 5.96 12.51 -28.05
N SER A 143 5.47 11.37 -28.54
CA SER A 143 5.91 10.75 -29.78
C SER A 143 7.35 10.21 -29.79
N GLN A 144 7.96 9.98 -28.61
CA GLN A 144 9.25 9.29 -28.53
C GLN A 144 9.06 7.78 -28.77
N ASP A 145 9.88 7.21 -29.65
CA ASP A 145 9.85 5.77 -29.89
C ASP A 145 10.34 4.99 -28.67
N VAL A 146 9.60 3.98 -28.29
CA VAL A 146 9.88 3.13 -27.11
C VAL A 146 9.71 1.66 -27.44
N ILE A 147 10.33 0.81 -26.63
CA ILE A 147 10.19 -0.65 -26.70
C ILE A 147 9.92 -1.16 -25.29
N ALA A 148 8.79 -1.84 -25.12
CA ALA A 148 8.49 -2.64 -23.93
C ALA A 148 9.02 -4.06 -24.14
N ILE A 149 9.58 -4.66 -23.10
CA ILE A 149 10.09 -6.04 -23.11
C ILE A 149 9.43 -6.81 -21.98
N GLY A 150 8.83 -7.97 -22.26
CA GLY A 150 8.14 -8.75 -21.23
C GLY A 150 7.65 -10.12 -21.73
N PHE A 151 6.79 -10.73 -20.92
CA PHE A 151 6.22 -12.05 -21.15
C PHE A 151 4.68 -11.98 -21.21
N PRO A 152 4.09 -11.35 -22.28
CA PRO A 152 2.65 -11.18 -22.37
C PRO A 152 1.92 -12.52 -22.24
N SER A 153 0.81 -12.53 -21.49
CA SER A 153 0.04 -13.76 -21.17
C SER A 153 0.93 -14.89 -20.62
N LEU A 154 1.98 -14.51 -19.88
CA LEU A 154 2.98 -15.41 -19.31
C LEU A 154 3.62 -16.36 -20.35
N SER A 155 3.82 -15.85 -21.57
CA SER A 155 4.46 -16.57 -22.67
C SER A 155 5.78 -17.24 -22.27
N LYS A 156 6.18 -18.29 -22.98
CA LYS A 156 7.46 -18.97 -22.74
C LYS A 156 8.66 -18.11 -23.15
N ASP A 157 8.50 -17.32 -24.21
CA ASP A 157 9.56 -16.50 -24.77
C ASP A 157 9.33 -15.02 -24.51
N VAL A 158 10.42 -14.28 -24.30
CA VAL A 158 10.41 -12.84 -24.15
C VAL A 158 9.98 -12.15 -25.45
N GLN A 159 8.99 -11.27 -25.35
CA GLN A 159 8.45 -10.51 -26.47
C GLN A 159 8.84 -9.04 -26.41
N LEU A 160 8.77 -8.40 -27.57
CA LEU A 160 9.03 -6.98 -27.76
C LEU A 160 7.79 -6.30 -28.31
N CYS A 161 7.34 -5.25 -27.64
CA CYS A 161 6.26 -4.40 -28.10
C CYS A 161 6.81 -3.01 -28.39
N GLY A 162 6.84 -2.62 -29.66
CA GLY A 162 7.31 -1.30 -30.09
C GLY A 162 6.16 -0.31 -30.22
N GLY A 163 6.39 0.95 -29.85
CA GLY A 163 5.42 2.04 -29.99
C GLY A 163 5.99 3.37 -29.60
N ARG A 164 5.12 4.30 -29.16
CA ARG A 164 5.49 5.68 -28.81
C ARG A 164 4.84 6.13 -27.50
N ILE A 165 5.47 7.10 -26.88
CA ILE A 165 4.84 7.85 -25.78
C ILE A 165 3.71 8.67 -26.39
N SER A 166 2.47 8.43 -25.95
CA SER A 166 1.27 9.18 -26.35
C SER A 166 1.00 10.36 -25.43
N GLY A 167 1.43 10.28 -24.17
CA GLY A 167 1.20 11.34 -23.19
C GLY A 167 1.75 11.02 -21.80
N ARG A 168 1.27 11.81 -20.85
CA ARG A 168 1.46 11.61 -19.41
C ARG A 168 0.14 11.91 -18.69
N GLY A 169 -0.24 11.04 -17.79
CA GLY A 169 -1.44 11.24 -16.97
C GLY A 169 -1.28 10.51 -15.64
N LEU A 170 -1.82 11.07 -14.56
CA LEU A 170 -1.79 10.49 -13.21
C LEU A 170 -0.38 10.08 -12.72
N GLY A 171 0.67 10.81 -13.14
CA GLY A 171 2.06 10.47 -12.80
C GLY A 171 2.67 9.33 -13.64
N MET A 172 1.93 8.75 -14.59
CA MET A 172 2.35 7.65 -15.45
C MET A 172 2.77 8.12 -16.85
N ILE A 173 3.59 7.32 -17.53
CA ILE A 173 3.85 7.44 -18.96
C ILE A 173 2.73 6.70 -19.69
N GLN A 174 2.03 7.39 -20.60
CA GLN A 174 1.03 6.80 -21.46
C GLN A 174 1.64 6.40 -22.80
N LEU A 175 1.26 5.23 -23.31
CA LEU A 175 1.83 4.59 -24.47
C LEU A 175 0.72 4.23 -25.46
N ASN A 176 1.01 4.29 -26.75
CA ASN A 176 0.16 3.71 -27.79
C ASN A 176 0.50 2.22 -28.06
N ILE A 177 0.77 1.48 -27.01
CA ILE A 177 1.08 0.04 -27.02
C ILE A 177 0.03 -0.65 -26.15
N SER A 178 -0.61 -1.69 -26.65
CA SER A 178 -1.40 -2.58 -25.83
C SER A 178 -0.46 -3.45 -24.97
N LEU A 179 -0.56 -3.29 -23.66
CA LEU A 179 0.20 -4.11 -22.70
C LEU A 179 -0.77 -5.11 -22.06
N ASN A 180 -0.55 -6.39 -22.35
CA ASN A 180 -1.32 -7.49 -21.78
C ASN A 180 -0.72 -7.94 -20.43
N GLY A 181 -1.51 -8.65 -19.63
CA GLY A 181 -1.04 -9.31 -18.42
C GLY A 181 0.24 -10.10 -18.68
N GLY A 182 1.19 -10.06 -17.74
CA GLY A 182 2.53 -10.63 -17.89
C GLY A 182 3.60 -9.66 -18.43
N ASN A 183 3.22 -8.56 -19.10
CA ASN A 183 4.14 -7.45 -19.40
C ASN A 183 4.46 -6.59 -18.17
N SER A 184 3.59 -6.62 -17.16
CA SER A 184 3.80 -5.90 -15.90
C SER A 184 5.14 -6.25 -15.28
N GLY A 185 5.87 -5.22 -14.82
CA GLY A 185 7.22 -5.34 -14.28
C GLY A 185 8.32 -5.31 -15.34
N GLY A 186 7.98 -5.36 -16.64
CA GLY A 186 8.94 -5.28 -17.72
C GLY A 186 9.50 -3.87 -17.96
N PRO A 187 10.73 -3.75 -18.48
CA PRO A 187 11.33 -2.45 -18.75
C PRO A 187 10.74 -1.79 -19.99
N LEU A 188 10.42 -0.50 -19.89
CA LEU A 188 10.16 0.38 -21.02
C LEU A 188 11.45 1.09 -21.40
N LEU A 189 11.93 0.86 -22.61
CA LEU A 189 13.21 1.36 -23.11
C LEU A 189 13.04 2.51 -24.10
N HIS A 190 13.85 3.55 -23.92
CA HIS A 190 14.08 4.61 -24.88
C HIS A 190 15.60 4.84 -25.04
N LYS A 191 16.13 4.79 -26.26
CA LYS A 191 17.58 4.99 -26.55
C LYS A 191 18.49 4.17 -25.62
N ASN A 192 18.21 2.87 -25.47
CA ASN A 192 18.98 1.91 -24.63
C ASN A 192 18.98 2.19 -23.13
N LYS A 193 18.08 3.03 -22.63
CA LYS A 193 17.88 3.27 -21.19
C LYS A 193 16.45 2.94 -20.79
N VAL A 194 16.30 2.40 -19.61
CA VAL A 194 14.97 2.22 -19.00
C VAL A 194 14.42 3.57 -18.62
N ILE A 195 13.24 3.91 -19.12
CA ILE A 195 12.51 5.14 -18.80
C ILE A 195 11.29 4.89 -17.91
N GLY A 196 10.85 3.64 -17.81
CA GLY A 196 9.71 3.24 -16.97
C GLY A 196 9.63 1.74 -16.78
N ILE A 197 8.75 1.33 -15.88
CA ILE A 197 8.33 -0.06 -15.67
C ILE A 197 6.92 -0.18 -16.26
N CYS A 198 6.72 -1.11 -17.21
CA CYS A 198 5.41 -1.36 -17.79
C CYS A 198 4.44 -1.87 -16.74
N THR A 199 3.23 -1.32 -16.72
CA THR A 199 2.11 -1.84 -15.93
C THR A 199 0.94 -2.08 -16.88
N ALA A 200 0.30 -3.26 -16.81
CA ALA A 200 -0.90 -3.53 -17.57
C ALA A 200 -2.05 -2.68 -17.01
N SER A 201 -2.81 -2.02 -17.87
CA SER A 201 -4.03 -1.33 -17.42
C SER A 201 -5.17 -2.34 -17.34
N GLU A 202 -5.88 -2.39 -16.23
CA GLU A 202 -7.15 -3.13 -16.08
C GLU A 202 -8.33 -2.44 -16.77
N VAL A 203 -8.10 -1.27 -17.37
CA VAL A 203 -9.17 -0.51 -18.02
C VAL A 203 -9.38 -1.05 -19.42
N ASP A 204 -10.61 -1.43 -19.75
CA ASP A 204 -11.14 -1.90 -21.05
C ASP A 204 -10.93 -0.92 -22.23
N THR A 205 -9.93 -0.06 -22.14
CA THR A 205 -9.57 0.86 -23.23
C THR A 205 -8.56 0.20 -24.14
N GLU A 206 -9.02 -0.25 -25.27
CA GLU A 206 -8.17 -0.75 -26.37
C GLU A 206 -7.00 0.21 -26.64
N ALA A 207 -5.77 -0.34 -26.59
CA ALA A 207 -4.52 0.28 -27.03
C ALA A 207 -3.86 1.37 -26.14
N ILE A 208 -4.17 1.51 -24.85
CA ILE A 208 -3.42 2.40 -23.95
C ILE A 208 -2.59 1.56 -22.97
N GLY A 209 -1.27 1.54 -23.16
CA GLY A 209 -0.35 1.03 -22.15
C GLY A 209 0.08 2.11 -21.16
N LEU A 210 0.39 1.70 -19.94
CA LEU A 210 0.91 2.57 -18.89
C LEU A 210 2.29 2.09 -18.43
N ALA A 211 3.12 3.04 -17.98
CA ALA A 211 4.37 2.70 -17.33
C ALA A 211 4.70 3.67 -16.19
N VAL A 212 5.19 3.12 -15.07
CA VAL A 212 5.69 3.91 -13.94
C VAL A 212 7.03 4.54 -14.33
N PRO A 213 7.20 5.85 -14.27
CA PRO A 213 8.45 6.50 -14.66
C PRO A 213 9.61 6.10 -13.76
N ILE A 214 10.70 5.57 -14.34
CA ILE A 214 11.86 5.11 -13.56
C ILE A 214 12.54 6.22 -12.76
N CYS A 215 12.51 7.45 -13.25
CA CYS A 215 13.10 8.61 -12.56
C CYS A 215 12.39 8.93 -11.24
N GLN A 216 11.08 8.65 -11.10
CA GLN A 216 10.34 8.76 -9.84
C GLN A 216 10.81 7.70 -8.84
N ILE A 217 10.97 6.46 -9.31
CA ILE A 217 11.45 5.33 -8.51
C ILE A 217 12.86 5.63 -7.98
N ILE A 218 13.76 6.11 -8.85
CA ILE A 218 15.13 6.48 -8.45
C ILE A 218 15.10 7.59 -7.40
N ARG A 219 14.29 8.63 -7.59
CA ARG A 219 14.17 9.74 -6.63
C ARG A 219 13.61 9.28 -5.30
N PHE A 220 12.58 8.44 -5.33
CA PHE A 220 12.03 7.86 -4.11
C PHE A 220 13.09 7.11 -3.32
N PHE A 221 13.76 6.13 -3.90
CA PHE A 221 14.76 5.35 -3.20
C PHE A 221 15.95 6.19 -2.73
N ARG A 222 16.38 7.16 -3.52
CA ARG A 222 17.51 8.04 -3.17
C ARG A 222 17.24 8.99 -2.01
N TYR A 223 16.04 9.53 -1.94
CA TYR A 223 15.71 10.61 -1.00
C TYR A 223 14.77 10.17 0.14
N TRP A 224 13.93 9.19 -0.09
CA TRP A 224 12.83 8.83 0.80
C TRP A 224 12.83 7.37 1.24
N GLY A 225 13.63 6.52 0.62
CA GLY A 225 13.70 5.08 0.92
C GLY A 225 14.18 4.81 2.35
N ASP A 226 13.34 4.17 3.15
CA ASP A 226 13.70 3.64 4.46
C ASP A 226 14.01 2.14 4.33
N PHE A 227 15.25 1.84 3.98
CA PHE A 227 15.71 0.47 3.72
C PHE A 227 15.76 -0.43 4.98
N SER A 228 15.40 0.09 6.15
CA SER A 228 15.16 -0.74 7.34
C SER A 228 13.81 -1.47 7.29
N LYS A 229 12.94 -1.11 6.35
CA LYS A 229 11.59 -1.65 6.17
C LYS A 229 11.44 -2.36 4.83
N GLU A 230 10.74 -3.47 4.83
CA GLU A 230 10.36 -4.17 3.60
C GLU A 230 9.29 -3.37 2.83
N LEU A 231 8.26 -2.94 3.54
CA LEU A 231 7.19 -2.09 3.00
C LEU A 231 7.51 -0.61 3.22
N MET A 232 7.74 0.09 2.13
CA MET A 232 8.00 1.53 2.13
C MET A 232 6.76 2.32 1.69
N ARG A 233 6.64 3.55 2.19
CA ARG A 233 5.49 4.43 1.95
C ARG A 233 5.90 5.77 1.40
N MET A 234 4.99 6.36 0.63
CA MET A 234 5.17 7.70 0.09
C MET A 234 5.12 8.77 1.17
N PRO A 235 5.96 9.82 1.06
CA PRO A 235 5.89 10.97 1.95
C PRO A 235 4.63 11.80 1.69
N SER A 236 4.07 12.39 2.74
CA SER A 236 2.89 13.26 2.70
C SER A 236 3.10 14.53 3.52
N TRP A 237 2.50 15.63 3.08
CA TRP A 237 2.43 16.87 3.88
C TRP A 237 1.49 16.75 5.08
N GLY A 238 0.49 15.87 5.00
CA GLY A 238 -0.54 15.76 6.02
C GLY A 238 -1.44 17.00 6.10
N LEU A 239 -1.89 17.50 4.95
CA LEU A 239 -2.81 18.62 4.87
C LEU A 239 -3.84 18.44 3.75
N HIS A 240 -4.99 19.10 3.92
CA HIS A 240 -5.90 19.38 2.83
C HIS A 240 -5.67 20.81 2.35
N ALA A 241 -5.35 20.92 1.09
CA ALA A 241 -5.12 22.18 0.40
C ALA A 241 -6.38 22.60 -0.35
N GLY A 242 -6.71 23.88 -0.28
CA GLY A 242 -7.83 24.47 -1.03
C GLY A 242 -7.34 25.59 -1.93
N ILE A 243 -8.14 25.89 -2.96
CA ILE A 243 -7.91 27.00 -3.85
C ILE A 243 -8.09 28.32 -3.09
N LEU A 244 -7.23 29.27 -3.35
CA LEU A 244 -7.28 30.60 -2.78
C LEU A 244 -8.12 31.51 -3.70
N THR A 245 -9.45 31.55 -3.46
CA THR A 245 -10.38 32.31 -4.30
C THR A 245 -10.23 33.83 -4.12
N GLU A 246 -10.56 34.61 -5.14
CA GLU A 246 -10.58 36.08 -5.06
C GLU A 246 -11.50 36.60 -3.95
N ASP A 247 -12.66 35.97 -3.75
CA ASP A 247 -13.60 36.38 -2.70
C ASP A 247 -13.03 36.14 -1.30
N TYR A 248 -12.30 35.02 -1.09
CA TYR A 248 -11.58 34.79 0.15
C TYR A 248 -10.51 35.87 0.39
N LEU A 249 -9.74 36.22 -0.65
CA LEU A 249 -8.70 37.25 -0.58
C LEU A 249 -9.29 38.63 -0.23
N LYS A 250 -10.35 39.02 -0.92
CA LYS A 250 -11.06 40.29 -0.67
C LYS A 250 -11.66 40.34 0.73
N TYR A 251 -12.35 39.28 1.14
CA TYR A 251 -12.97 39.18 2.47
C TYR A 251 -11.95 39.33 3.62
N HIS A 252 -10.74 38.79 3.42
CA HIS A 252 -9.67 38.83 4.42
C HIS A 252 -8.64 39.97 4.19
N ASN A 253 -8.84 40.85 3.22
CA ASN A 253 -7.91 41.91 2.83
C ASN A 253 -6.51 41.38 2.46
N LEU A 254 -6.47 40.37 1.61
CA LEU A 254 -5.26 39.63 1.19
C LEU A 254 -5.06 39.66 -0.33
N ASP A 255 -5.54 40.65 -1.04
CA ASP A 255 -5.62 40.71 -2.52
C ASP A 255 -4.29 40.47 -3.26
N HIS A 256 -3.16 40.67 -2.58
CA HIS A 256 -1.82 40.48 -3.14
C HIS A 256 -1.20 39.11 -2.84
N LYS A 257 -1.91 38.23 -2.16
CA LYS A 257 -1.38 36.90 -1.79
C LYS A 257 -1.66 35.88 -2.89
N GLN A 258 -0.68 35.01 -3.10
CA GLN A 258 -0.78 33.84 -3.95
C GLN A 258 -0.38 32.61 -3.15
N GLY A 259 -0.85 31.43 -3.53
CA GLY A 259 -0.53 30.20 -2.86
C GLY A 259 -1.74 29.28 -2.68
N VAL A 260 -1.61 28.34 -1.78
CA VAL A 260 -2.65 27.36 -1.45
C VAL A 260 -3.16 27.60 -0.04
N LEU A 261 -4.49 27.59 0.11
CA LEU A 261 -5.15 27.73 1.41
C LEU A 261 -5.05 26.41 2.19
N VAL A 262 -4.56 26.45 3.41
CA VAL A 262 -4.62 25.31 4.34
C VAL A 262 -6.05 25.19 4.86
N GLN A 263 -6.79 24.15 4.42
CA GLN A 263 -8.16 23.89 4.88
C GLN A 263 -8.17 23.03 6.13
N LYS A 264 -7.37 21.96 6.15
CA LYS A 264 -7.24 21.05 7.29
C LYS A 264 -5.79 20.61 7.44
N VAL A 265 -5.35 20.42 8.66
CA VAL A 265 -4.05 19.83 8.99
C VAL A 265 -4.30 18.54 9.75
N VAL A 266 -3.58 17.50 9.36
CA VAL A 266 -3.69 16.17 9.95
C VAL A 266 -2.79 16.09 11.19
N GLU A 267 -3.36 15.66 12.30
CA GLU A 267 -2.67 15.50 13.59
C GLU A 267 -1.41 14.63 13.43
N ASP A 268 -0.32 15.03 14.06
CA ASP A 268 1.00 14.35 14.05
C ASP A 268 1.70 14.23 12.69
N GLN A 269 1.16 14.81 11.63
CA GLN A 269 1.82 14.86 10.33
C GLN A 269 2.74 16.10 10.19
N ALA A 270 3.50 16.16 9.08
CA ALA A 270 4.51 17.19 8.82
C ALA A 270 4.03 18.62 9.08
N CYS A 271 2.89 18.98 8.52
CA CYS A 271 2.33 20.33 8.63
C CYS A 271 1.84 20.68 10.04
N ASP A 272 1.33 19.70 10.80
CA ASP A 272 0.94 19.93 12.19
C ASP A 272 2.17 20.16 13.08
N ARG A 273 3.21 19.36 12.90
CA ARG A 273 4.47 19.45 13.69
C ARG A 273 5.16 20.80 13.56
N VAL A 274 5.03 21.49 12.43
CA VAL A 274 5.56 22.84 12.24
C VAL A 274 4.55 23.93 12.56
N GLY A 275 3.40 23.56 13.15
CA GLY A 275 2.40 24.49 13.65
C GLY A 275 1.58 25.18 12.57
N LEU A 276 1.42 24.58 11.37
CA LEU A 276 0.43 25.05 10.42
C LEU A 276 -0.98 24.89 11.00
N LYS A 277 -1.85 25.82 10.64
CA LYS A 277 -3.24 25.81 11.05
C LYS A 277 -4.17 26.11 9.87
N PRO A 278 -5.43 25.69 9.93
CA PRO A 278 -6.43 26.11 8.95
C PRO A 278 -6.43 27.64 8.77
N LYS A 279 -6.62 28.08 7.54
CA LYS A 279 -6.54 29.47 7.05
C LYS A 279 -5.12 30.03 6.82
N ASP A 280 -4.05 29.33 7.21
CA ASP A 280 -2.70 29.69 6.75
C ASP A 280 -2.60 29.52 5.22
N ILE A 281 -1.70 30.26 4.56
CA ILE A 281 -1.50 30.18 3.11
C ILE A 281 -0.05 29.74 2.87
N ILE A 282 0.14 28.62 2.17
CA ILE A 282 1.46 28.19 1.71
C ILE A 282 1.72 28.85 0.38
N MET A 283 2.71 29.76 0.34
CA MET A 283 3.03 30.61 -0.81
C MET A 283 4.13 30.01 -1.69
N GLY A 284 4.95 29.14 -1.15
CA GLY A 284 6.05 28.51 -1.88
C GLY A 284 6.88 27.57 -1.05
N ILE A 285 7.82 26.91 -1.71
CA ILE A 285 8.79 26.00 -1.10
C ILE A 285 10.19 26.42 -1.55
N ASN A 286 11.11 26.57 -0.60
CA ASN A 286 12.53 26.63 -0.86
C ASN A 286 13.14 25.25 -0.62
N ASN A 287 13.99 24.82 -1.54
CA ASN A 287 14.67 23.54 -1.48
C ASN A 287 16.04 23.65 -2.17
N SER A 288 16.98 22.75 -1.88
CA SER A 288 18.28 22.71 -2.58
C SER A 288 18.13 22.45 -4.08
N THR A 289 17.03 21.81 -4.50
CA THR A 289 16.72 21.55 -5.92
C THR A 289 16.12 22.75 -6.63
N GLY A 290 15.65 23.77 -5.91
CA GLY A 290 15.08 25.00 -6.47
C GLY A 290 14.13 25.74 -5.53
N ARG A 291 13.68 26.90 -5.99
CA ARG A 291 12.62 27.68 -5.35
C ARG A 291 11.34 27.54 -6.14
N TYR A 292 10.31 27.05 -5.49
CA TYR A 292 9.01 26.75 -6.09
C TYR A 292 7.96 27.72 -5.54
N ASN A 293 7.50 28.64 -6.39
CA ASN A 293 6.37 29.51 -6.06
C ASN A 293 5.07 28.79 -6.40
N ILE A 294 4.07 28.97 -5.54
CA ILE A 294 2.73 28.40 -5.72
C ILE A 294 1.83 29.51 -6.23
N ASP A 295 1.11 29.26 -7.31
CA ASP A 295 0.17 30.25 -7.88
C ASP A 295 -1.18 30.25 -7.15
N SER A 296 -2.14 31.05 -7.64
CA SER A 296 -3.49 31.17 -7.09
C SER A 296 -4.30 29.86 -7.15
N ASP A 297 -3.98 29.00 -8.10
CA ASP A 297 -4.64 27.71 -8.29
C ASP A 297 -4.01 26.59 -7.43
N GLY A 298 -2.98 26.93 -6.64
CA GLY A 298 -2.26 25.97 -5.80
C GLY A 298 -1.26 25.10 -6.57
N LEU A 299 -0.86 25.55 -7.76
CA LEU A 299 0.00 24.82 -8.66
C LEU A 299 1.44 25.34 -8.64
N VAL A 300 2.37 24.43 -8.90
CA VAL A 300 3.81 24.65 -8.93
C VAL A 300 4.35 24.39 -10.33
N GLN A 301 5.19 25.29 -10.86
CA GLN A 301 5.93 25.03 -12.08
C GLN A 301 7.11 24.12 -11.79
N VAL A 302 7.23 23.05 -12.56
CA VAL A 302 8.30 22.06 -12.47
C VAL A 302 9.07 21.97 -13.80
N ASP A 303 10.25 21.37 -13.80
CA ASP A 303 11.15 21.32 -14.96
C ASP A 303 10.96 20.09 -15.87
N TRP A 304 10.17 19.11 -15.43
CA TRP A 304 9.98 17.85 -16.16
C TRP A 304 8.68 17.75 -16.97
N THR A 305 7.79 18.74 -16.84
CA THR A 305 6.57 18.85 -17.64
C THR A 305 6.27 20.30 -17.92
N ASP A 306 5.63 20.58 -19.05
CA ASP A 306 5.17 21.92 -19.41
C ASP A 306 3.92 22.35 -18.61
N LYS A 307 3.31 21.39 -17.90
CA LYS A 307 2.15 21.63 -17.02
C LYS A 307 2.61 21.89 -15.59
N LYS A 308 1.93 22.81 -14.92
CA LYS A 308 2.07 22.97 -13.48
C LYS A 308 1.43 21.80 -12.75
N VAL A 309 1.94 21.47 -11.57
CA VAL A 309 1.46 20.36 -10.74
C VAL A 309 1.00 20.85 -9.35
N PRO A 310 0.01 20.20 -8.72
CA PRO A 310 -0.38 20.56 -7.36
C PRO A 310 0.76 20.39 -6.35
N LEU A 311 0.78 21.23 -5.32
CA LEU A 311 1.69 21.08 -4.18
C LEU A 311 1.67 19.68 -3.56
N THR A 312 0.50 19.05 -3.54
CA THR A 312 0.28 17.73 -2.97
C THR A 312 0.60 16.58 -3.92
N ASN A 313 1.07 16.88 -5.14
CA ASN A 313 1.46 15.87 -6.11
C ASN A 313 2.66 15.06 -5.58
N ASN A 314 2.51 13.73 -5.54
CA ASN A 314 3.54 12.83 -5.03
C ASN A 314 4.87 12.93 -5.79
N GLU A 315 4.82 13.07 -7.14
CA GLU A 315 6.01 13.23 -7.96
C GLU A 315 6.78 14.50 -7.60
N PHE A 316 6.06 15.60 -7.31
CA PHE A 316 6.66 16.83 -6.83
C PHE A 316 7.29 16.65 -5.45
N ILE A 317 6.59 16.06 -4.49
CA ILE A 317 7.12 15.79 -3.14
C ILE A 317 8.39 14.95 -3.21
N MET A 318 8.40 13.89 -4.02
CA MET A 318 9.57 13.03 -4.21
C MET A 318 10.75 13.73 -4.88
N SER A 319 10.50 14.79 -5.65
CA SER A 319 11.57 15.56 -6.31
C SER A 319 12.33 16.47 -5.36
N LEU A 320 11.80 16.70 -4.16
CA LEU A 320 12.42 17.57 -3.15
C LEU A 320 13.49 16.80 -2.35
N ASP A 321 14.63 17.46 -2.10
CA ASP A 321 15.60 16.95 -1.14
C ASP A 321 15.05 17.13 0.29
N PRO A 322 14.78 16.05 1.02
CA PRO A 322 14.17 16.11 2.34
C PRO A 322 14.98 16.93 3.37
N LYS A 323 16.29 17.02 3.18
CA LYS A 323 17.17 17.72 4.13
C LYS A 323 17.06 19.26 4.06
N SER A 324 16.46 19.79 3.01
CA SER A 324 16.46 21.24 2.71
C SER A 324 15.09 21.86 2.48
N ILE A 325 14.01 21.21 2.91
CA ILE A 325 12.64 21.70 2.68
C ILE A 325 12.28 22.81 3.66
N GLU A 326 11.92 23.98 3.13
CA GLU A 326 11.44 25.14 3.87
C GLU A 326 10.17 25.67 3.20
N LEU A 327 9.03 25.65 3.91
CA LEU A 327 7.78 26.23 3.47
C LEU A 327 7.77 27.74 3.70
N VAL A 328 7.37 28.51 2.71
CA VAL A 328 7.09 29.95 2.84
C VAL A 328 5.60 30.11 3.10
N VAL A 329 5.23 30.52 4.32
CA VAL A 329 3.86 30.50 4.80
C VAL A 329 3.42 31.86 5.30
N TYR A 330 2.27 32.34 4.83
CA TYR A 330 1.57 33.45 5.46
C TYR A 330 0.67 32.91 6.58
N LYS A 331 1.00 33.31 7.81
CA LYS A 331 0.26 32.91 9.01
C LYS A 331 -0.95 33.82 9.21
N HIS A 332 -2.16 33.27 9.05
CA HIS A 332 -3.40 34.04 9.14
C HIS A 332 -3.56 34.76 10.48
N ARG A 333 -3.24 34.10 11.60
CA ARG A 333 -3.37 34.67 12.96
C ARG A 333 -2.45 35.86 13.22
N SER A 334 -1.18 35.73 12.88
CA SER A 334 -0.15 36.74 13.15
C SER A 334 0.00 37.78 12.03
N LYS A 335 -0.66 37.56 10.89
CA LYS A 335 -0.58 38.40 9.67
C LYS A 335 0.87 38.59 9.18
N LYS A 336 1.73 37.58 9.38
CA LYS A 336 3.15 37.60 9.01
C LYS A 336 3.49 36.45 8.08
N THR A 337 4.41 36.70 7.14
CA THR A 337 5.04 35.64 6.35
C THR A 337 6.23 35.06 7.13
N VAL A 338 6.27 33.76 7.29
CA VAL A 338 7.31 33.02 8.00
C VAL A 338 7.86 31.90 7.12
N LYS A 339 9.05 31.43 7.44
CA LYS A 339 9.67 30.26 6.82
C LYS A 339 9.72 29.13 7.82
N LEU A 340 9.20 27.99 7.43
CA LEU A 340 9.07 26.82 8.31
C LEU A 340 9.86 25.65 7.70
N LYS A 341 10.93 25.23 8.38
CA LYS A 341 11.62 24.00 8.00
C LYS A 341 10.74 22.81 8.35
N THR A 342 10.51 21.94 7.40
CA THR A 342 9.65 20.78 7.57
C THR A 342 10.16 19.58 6.77
N LEU A 343 9.66 18.40 7.13
CA LEU A 343 9.92 17.16 6.42
C LEU A 343 8.58 16.44 6.23
N PRO A 344 8.12 16.22 4.98
CA PRO A 344 6.98 15.34 4.73
C PRO A 344 7.13 14.01 5.45
N THR A 345 6.05 13.51 6.01
CA THR A 345 6.08 12.28 6.82
C THR A 345 5.66 11.07 6.02
N VAL A 346 6.24 9.93 6.35
CA VAL A 346 5.86 8.61 5.82
C VAL A 346 4.96 7.84 6.81
N ILE A 347 4.36 8.53 7.79
CA ILE A 347 3.45 7.92 8.77
C ILE A 347 2.13 7.59 8.07
N PRO A 348 1.72 6.31 8.02
CA PRO A 348 0.50 5.93 7.34
C PRO A 348 -0.74 6.40 8.11
N PHE A 349 -1.77 6.79 7.38
CA PHE A 349 -3.11 6.95 7.95
C PHE A 349 -3.62 5.60 8.47
N GLN A 350 -4.48 5.62 9.48
CA GLN A 350 -5.03 4.39 10.02
C GLN A 350 -6.09 3.79 9.09
N THR A 351 -6.97 4.64 8.55
CA THR A 351 -7.94 4.23 7.53
C THR A 351 -7.31 4.35 6.15
N ARG A 352 -6.88 3.25 5.61
CA ARG A 352 -6.20 3.13 4.32
C ARG A 352 -6.30 1.70 3.80
N GLU A 353 -5.84 1.46 2.61
CA GLU A 353 -5.57 0.13 2.08
C GLU A 353 -4.42 -0.54 2.86
N LYS A 354 -4.58 -1.81 3.17
CA LYS A 354 -3.59 -2.65 3.87
C LYS A 354 -3.14 -3.80 2.97
N TRP A 355 -1.90 -4.21 3.18
CA TRP A 355 -1.23 -5.27 2.44
C TRP A 355 -0.93 -6.42 3.41
N HIS A 356 -1.79 -7.43 3.50
CA HIS A 356 -1.80 -8.43 4.58
C HIS A 356 -0.49 -9.24 4.73
N HIS A 357 0.25 -9.49 3.64
CA HIS A 357 1.56 -10.16 3.73
C HIS A 357 2.70 -9.23 4.14
N TRP A 358 2.48 -7.93 4.06
CA TRP A 358 3.47 -6.90 4.35
C TRP A 358 3.20 -6.15 5.65
N GLU A 359 1.96 -6.23 6.13
CA GLU A 359 1.50 -5.57 7.35
C GLU A 359 0.66 -6.54 8.16
N LYS A 360 0.84 -6.51 9.48
CA LYS A 360 0.01 -7.32 10.37
C LYS A 360 -1.44 -6.82 10.32
N THR A 361 -2.35 -7.70 9.93
CA THR A 361 -3.78 -7.47 10.05
C THR A 361 -4.28 -8.17 11.30
N GLU A 362 -4.79 -7.38 12.25
CA GLU A 362 -5.26 -7.87 13.54
C GLU A 362 -6.78 -7.98 13.53
N TYR A 363 -7.30 -9.06 14.09
CA TYR A 363 -8.72 -9.27 14.33
C TYR A 363 -8.92 -9.92 15.70
N THR A 364 -10.14 -9.81 16.25
CA THR A 364 -10.53 -10.53 17.45
C THR A 364 -11.90 -11.14 17.26
N LEU A 365 -12.14 -12.25 17.95
CA LEU A 365 -13.41 -12.96 17.95
C LEU A 365 -14.09 -12.80 19.31
N PHE A 366 -15.41 -12.63 19.25
CA PHE A 366 -16.24 -12.59 20.45
C PHE A 366 -17.62 -13.18 20.13
N GLY A 367 -17.92 -14.33 20.75
CA GLY A 367 -19.14 -15.08 20.47
C GLY A 367 -19.27 -15.60 19.04
N GLY A 368 -18.15 -15.74 18.34
CA GLY A 368 -18.05 -16.09 16.93
C GLY A 368 -18.05 -14.90 15.98
N ALA A 369 -18.52 -13.72 16.40
CA ALA A 369 -18.44 -12.51 15.58
C ALA A 369 -17.00 -12.02 15.44
N VAL A 370 -16.67 -11.47 14.27
CA VAL A 370 -15.35 -10.97 13.90
C VAL A 370 -15.31 -9.46 14.05
N PHE A 371 -14.27 -8.96 14.68
CA PHE A 371 -14.02 -7.52 14.83
C PHE A 371 -12.63 -7.17 14.32
N MET A 372 -12.55 -6.10 13.54
CA MET A 372 -11.32 -5.62 12.93
C MET A 372 -11.22 -4.10 13.01
N ASP A 373 -9.99 -3.58 12.96
CA ASP A 373 -9.80 -2.16 12.63
C ASP A 373 -10.22 -1.92 11.19
N PHE A 374 -11.09 -0.95 10.97
CA PHE A 374 -11.58 -0.62 9.64
C PHE A 374 -10.43 -0.19 8.71
N CYS A 375 -10.38 -0.76 7.52
CA CYS A 375 -9.48 -0.38 6.44
C CYS A 375 -10.23 -0.29 5.10
N MET A 376 -9.60 0.28 4.08
CA MET A 376 -10.24 0.48 2.77
C MET A 376 -10.57 -0.84 2.07
N ASN A 377 -9.80 -1.90 2.33
CA ASN A 377 -10.06 -3.24 1.77
C ASN A 377 -11.44 -3.82 2.15
N HIS A 378 -12.04 -3.36 3.26
CA HIS A 378 -13.41 -3.75 3.59
C HIS A 378 -14.47 -3.16 2.63
N LEU A 379 -14.08 -2.20 1.77
CA LEU A 379 -14.96 -1.62 0.76
C LEU A 379 -14.87 -2.32 -0.59
N GLU A 380 -13.81 -3.12 -0.78
CA GLU A 380 -13.64 -3.93 -1.97
C GLU A 380 -14.75 -4.98 -1.96
N GLN A 381 -15.60 -4.95 -2.98
CA GLN A 381 -16.59 -5.99 -3.21
C GLN A 381 -15.86 -7.10 -3.95
N ASP A 382 -15.82 -8.29 -3.39
CA ASP A 382 -15.55 -9.47 -4.19
C ASP A 382 -16.68 -9.54 -5.23
N GLU A 383 -16.33 -9.31 -6.51
CA GLU A 383 -17.28 -9.35 -7.63
C GLU A 383 -17.93 -10.75 -7.80
N GLU A 384 -17.47 -11.75 -7.03
CA GLU A 384 -17.91 -13.13 -7.08
C GLU A 384 -18.97 -13.50 -6.02
N ASP A 385 -19.23 -12.66 -5.00
CA ASP A 385 -20.25 -12.94 -3.99
C ASP A 385 -21.65 -12.57 -4.53
N GLU A 386 -22.45 -13.60 -4.89
CA GLU A 386 -23.85 -13.46 -5.34
C GLU A 386 -24.81 -12.87 -4.28
N GLU A 387 -24.39 -12.73 -3.02
CA GLU A 387 -25.17 -12.01 -2.02
C GLU A 387 -24.56 -10.62 -1.78
N PRO A 388 -25.33 -9.55 -2.00
CA PRO A 388 -24.89 -8.20 -1.69
C PRO A 388 -24.80 -8.07 -0.16
N THR A 389 -23.63 -8.32 0.41
CA THR A 389 -23.30 -7.79 1.72
C THR A 389 -23.63 -6.30 1.68
N VAL A 390 -24.40 -5.80 2.66
CA VAL A 390 -24.76 -4.36 2.69
C VAL A 390 -23.43 -3.59 2.68
N PRO A 391 -23.10 -2.90 1.58
CA PRO A 391 -21.76 -2.39 1.43
C PRO A 391 -21.49 -1.37 2.52
N PHE A 392 -20.28 -1.34 3.07
CA PHE A 392 -19.82 -0.30 3.99
C PHE A 392 -20.10 1.11 3.47
N SER A 393 -20.15 1.27 2.15
CA SER A 393 -20.55 2.52 1.47
C SER A 393 -21.95 3.00 1.85
N LYS A 394 -22.86 2.13 2.29
CA LYS A 394 -24.20 2.50 2.78
C LYS A 394 -24.21 2.90 4.26
N CYS A 395 -23.14 2.63 5.01
CA CYS A 395 -23.03 3.10 6.38
C CYS A 395 -22.58 4.57 6.42
N VAL A 396 -23.51 5.49 6.64
CA VAL A 396 -23.23 6.96 6.70
C VAL A 396 -22.13 7.30 7.69
N TYR A 397 -22.04 6.58 8.81
CA TYR A 397 -20.98 6.81 9.80
C TYR A 397 -19.59 6.49 9.24
N ILE A 398 -19.45 5.35 8.55
CA ILE A 398 -18.20 4.94 7.91
C ILE A 398 -17.88 5.87 6.73
N THR A 399 -18.87 6.20 5.90
CA THR A 399 -18.70 7.14 4.79
C THR A 399 -18.22 8.51 5.26
N ASN A 400 -18.76 9.02 6.37
CA ASN A 400 -18.29 10.28 6.96
C ASN A 400 -16.87 10.14 7.55
N HIS A 401 -16.55 8.99 8.16
CA HIS A 401 -15.20 8.72 8.66
C HIS A 401 -14.18 8.68 7.52
N ILE A 402 -14.54 8.07 6.39
CA ILE A 402 -13.69 8.03 5.18
C ILE A 402 -13.56 9.44 4.57
N LYS A 403 -14.64 10.22 4.51
CA LYS A 403 -14.60 11.62 4.01
C LYS A 403 -13.69 12.53 4.84
N GLU A 404 -13.51 12.21 6.10
CA GLU A 404 -12.48 12.82 6.93
C GLU A 404 -11.09 12.24 6.67
N THR A 405 -10.81 11.92 5.41
CA THR A 405 -9.80 11.04 4.81
C THR A 405 -8.39 11.20 5.32
N MET A 406 -7.99 11.66 6.23
CA MET A 406 -6.68 11.71 6.85
C MET A 406 -6.86 11.46 8.34
N ASN A 407 -7.67 10.43 8.65
CA ASN A 407 -7.98 10.12 10.01
C ASN A 407 -6.89 9.23 10.61
N MET A 408 -6.21 9.75 11.64
CA MET A 408 -5.19 9.01 12.40
C MET A 408 -5.80 8.12 13.48
N ARG A 409 -7.13 8.09 13.59
CA ARG A 409 -7.84 7.28 14.60
C ARG A 409 -8.42 6.04 13.97
N ASN A 410 -8.19 4.90 14.60
CA ASN A 410 -8.87 3.66 14.24
C ASN A 410 -10.35 3.73 14.62
N ILE A 411 -11.17 3.04 13.85
CA ILE A 411 -12.49 2.60 14.26
C ILE A 411 -12.54 1.09 14.19
N VAL A 412 -13.16 0.45 15.19
CA VAL A 412 -13.36 -1.00 15.19
C VAL A 412 -14.73 -1.30 14.61
N VAL A 413 -14.78 -2.22 13.68
CA VAL A 413 -16.02 -2.66 13.03
C VAL A 413 -16.24 -4.16 13.28
N CYS A 414 -17.51 -4.55 13.40
CA CYS A 414 -17.90 -5.95 13.31
C CYS A 414 -17.94 -6.32 11.83
N THR A 415 -17.03 -7.19 11.36
CA THR A 415 -16.94 -7.52 9.94
C THR A 415 -17.81 -8.70 9.55
N HIS A 416 -18.04 -9.64 10.48
CA HIS A 416 -18.85 -10.83 10.22
C HIS A 416 -19.51 -11.36 11.49
N ILE A 417 -20.71 -11.93 11.36
CA ILE A 417 -21.41 -12.67 12.41
C ILE A 417 -21.86 -14.00 11.80
N PRO A 418 -21.35 -15.15 12.26
CA PRO A 418 -21.76 -16.43 11.72
C PRO A 418 -23.25 -16.69 11.99
N GLY A 419 -23.95 -17.22 11.00
CA GLY A 419 -25.37 -17.57 11.12
C GLY A 419 -25.66 -18.56 12.24
N GLN A 420 -26.86 -18.48 12.82
CA GLN A 420 -27.33 -19.34 13.92
C GLN A 420 -26.52 -19.24 15.22
N THR A 421 -25.65 -18.22 15.35
CA THR A 421 -24.99 -17.92 16.62
C THR A 421 -25.91 -17.15 17.57
N TYR A 422 -25.49 -17.05 18.85
CA TYR A 422 -26.23 -16.25 19.82
C TYR A 422 -26.35 -14.78 19.40
N LEU A 423 -25.26 -14.19 18.89
CA LEU A 423 -25.27 -12.81 18.44
C LEU A 423 -26.13 -12.60 17.18
N ASP A 424 -26.12 -13.55 16.25
CA ASP A 424 -26.97 -13.53 15.07
C ASP A 424 -28.47 -13.59 15.45
N THR A 425 -28.83 -14.51 16.35
CA THR A 425 -30.24 -14.68 16.79
C THR A 425 -30.76 -13.49 17.58
N GLN A 426 -29.90 -12.72 18.25
CA GLN A 426 -30.28 -11.51 18.98
C GLN A 426 -30.63 -10.35 18.02
N ARG A 427 -30.12 -10.33 16.80
CA ARG A 427 -30.33 -9.28 15.78
C ARG A 427 -30.08 -7.85 16.29
N SER A 428 -29.24 -7.71 17.32
CA SER A 428 -28.92 -6.42 17.94
C SER A 428 -27.56 -5.89 17.50
N LEU A 429 -26.65 -6.78 17.12
CA LEU A 429 -25.38 -6.47 16.49
C LEU A 429 -25.44 -6.97 15.05
N HIS A 430 -24.87 -6.21 14.13
CA HIS A 430 -24.91 -6.55 12.70
C HIS A 430 -23.50 -6.39 12.09
N PRO A 431 -23.21 -7.09 11.00
CA PRO A 431 -22.05 -6.78 10.19
C PRO A 431 -22.01 -5.27 9.88
N PHE A 432 -20.82 -4.71 9.92
CA PHE A 432 -20.50 -3.28 9.72
C PHE A 432 -20.93 -2.34 10.83
N ASP A 433 -21.35 -2.85 11.99
CA ASP A 433 -21.50 -2.01 13.16
C ASP A 433 -20.15 -1.50 13.66
N VAL A 434 -20.06 -0.17 13.83
CA VAL A 434 -18.89 0.48 14.43
C VAL A 434 -19.00 0.41 15.94
N ILE A 435 -17.99 -0.16 16.58
CA ILE A 435 -17.93 -0.33 18.05
C ILE A 435 -17.28 0.90 18.67
N LYS A 436 -18.02 1.61 19.52
CA LYS A 436 -17.56 2.82 20.19
C LYS A 436 -17.02 2.56 21.60
N LYS A 437 -17.78 1.78 22.37
CA LYS A 437 -17.45 1.50 23.78
C LYS A 437 -17.88 0.09 24.18
N ILE A 438 -17.20 -0.46 25.18
CA ILE A 438 -17.63 -1.63 25.95
C ILE A 438 -17.67 -1.22 27.43
N ASN A 439 -18.81 -1.42 28.09
CA ASN A 439 -19.03 -1.00 29.49
C ASN A 439 -18.57 0.43 29.77
N LYS A 440 -18.94 1.39 28.90
CA LYS A 440 -18.55 2.81 28.95
C LYS A 440 -17.07 3.10 28.63
N ILE A 441 -16.21 2.09 28.47
CA ILE A 441 -14.80 2.26 28.12
C ILE A 441 -14.70 2.44 26.59
N LYS A 442 -14.14 3.56 26.15
CA LYS A 442 -13.97 3.88 24.73
C LYS A 442 -12.96 2.94 24.09
N ILE A 443 -13.33 2.31 22.97
CA ILE A 443 -12.46 1.47 22.18
C ILE A 443 -11.50 2.34 21.36
N LYS A 444 -10.22 1.97 21.35
CA LYS A 444 -9.16 2.65 20.59
C LYS A 444 -8.85 1.95 19.26
N ASN A 445 -8.77 0.63 19.31
CA ASN A 445 -8.48 -0.27 18.19
C ASN A 445 -8.89 -1.70 18.57
N VAL A 446 -8.77 -2.65 17.63
CA VAL A 446 -9.15 -4.06 17.85
C VAL A 446 -8.31 -4.71 18.97
N LYS A 447 -7.04 -4.37 19.10
CA LYS A 447 -6.18 -4.90 20.16
C LYS A 447 -6.65 -4.46 21.55
N HIS A 448 -7.02 -3.20 21.72
CA HIS A 448 -7.60 -2.70 22.97
C HIS A 448 -8.95 -3.38 23.26
N MET A 449 -9.75 -3.66 22.23
CA MET A 449 -10.98 -4.44 22.39
C MET A 449 -10.68 -5.87 22.88
N GLU A 450 -9.68 -6.54 22.31
CA GLU A 450 -9.24 -7.86 22.75
C GLU A 450 -8.79 -7.87 24.22
N GLU A 451 -8.02 -6.87 24.63
CA GLU A 451 -7.56 -6.70 26.03
C GLU A 451 -8.76 -6.56 26.98
N LEU A 452 -9.74 -5.72 26.64
CA LEU A 452 -10.95 -5.57 27.43
C LEU A 452 -11.79 -6.85 27.52
N ILE A 453 -11.94 -7.59 26.42
CA ILE A 453 -12.62 -8.89 26.40
C ILE A 453 -11.88 -9.90 27.31
N ARG A 454 -10.55 -9.87 27.29
CA ARG A 454 -9.73 -10.72 28.18
C ARG A 454 -9.94 -10.40 29.65
N ASP A 455 -9.96 -9.13 30.00
CA ASP A 455 -10.20 -8.69 31.38
C ASP A 455 -11.61 -9.05 31.87
N LEU A 456 -12.61 -8.92 31.01
CA LEU A 456 -13.97 -9.36 31.27
C LEU A 456 -14.04 -10.87 31.50
N ALA A 457 -13.29 -11.67 30.70
CA ALA A 457 -13.21 -13.12 30.85
C ALA A 457 -12.65 -13.55 32.23
N LEU A 458 -11.67 -12.82 32.74
CA LEU A 458 -11.08 -13.09 34.07
C LEU A 458 -12.03 -12.74 35.21
N ASN A 459 -12.91 -11.75 35.03
CA ASN A 459 -13.81 -11.20 36.05
C ASN A 459 -15.27 -11.66 35.89
N MET A 460 -15.54 -12.74 35.13
CA MET A 460 -16.90 -13.23 34.84
C MET A 460 -17.76 -13.56 36.07
N GLU A 461 -17.16 -13.84 37.23
CA GLU A 461 -17.92 -14.14 38.46
C GLU A 461 -18.66 -12.92 39.00
N GLY A 462 -18.18 -11.70 38.69
CA GLY A 462 -18.81 -10.44 39.10
C GLY A 462 -19.69 -9.78 38.04
N GLN A 463 -19.62 -10.19 36.78
CA GLN A 463 -20.32 -9.53 35.70
C GLN A 463 -20.84 -10.50 34.64
N ARG A 464 -22.17 -10.70 34.63
CA ARG A 464 -22.85 -11.56 33.67
C ARG A 464 -23.13 -10.88 32.32
N TYR A 465 -23.48 -9.62 32.34
CA TYR A 465 -23.86 -8.88 31.14
C TYR A 465 -22.85 -7.78 30.85
N ILE A 466 -22.59 -7.53 29.58
CA ILE A 466 -21.85 -6.38 29.10
C ILE A 466 -22.70 -5.53 28.16
N MET A 467 -22.38 -4.25 28.09
CA MET A 467 -22.98 -3.32 27.18
C MET A 467 -21.95 -2.94 26.12
N ILE A 468 -22.30 -3.10 24.84
CA ILE A 468 -21.53 -2.66 23.69
C ILE A 468 -22.26 -1.46 23.07
N GLU A 469 -21.65 -0.29 23.08
CA GLU A 469 -22.14 0.89 22.38
C GLU A 469 -21.65 0.87 20.94
N THR A 470 -22.58 0.84 20.00
CA THR A 470 -22.30 0.93 18.56
C THR A 470 -22.66 2.32 18.01
N HIS A 471 -22.48 2.54 16.73
CA HIS A 471 -22.95 3.76 16.07
C HIS A 471 -24.48 3.83 15.96
N ARG A 472 -25.19 2.70 16.12
CA ARG A 472 -26.65 2.60 16.04
C ARG A 472 -27.33 2.59 17.41
N GLY A 473 -26.61 2.26 18.47
CA GLY A 473 -27.18 2.18 19.82
C GLY A 473 -26.44 1.21 20.72
N GLU A 474 -27.08 0.86 21.83
CA GLU A 474 -26.53 -0.04 22.84
C GLU A 474 -26.98 -1.49 22.62
N VAL A 475 -26.05 -2.42 22.73
CA VAL A 475 -26.25 -3.87 22.62
C VAL A 475 -25.86 -4.51 23.94
N TYR A 476 -26.77 -5.30 24.52
CA TYR A 476 -26.54 -6.00 25.79
C TYR A 476 -26.30 -7.49 25.54
N VAL A 477 -25.19 -8.03 26.04
CA VAL A 477 -24.71 -9.37 25.74
C VAL A 477 -24.50 -10.19 27.01
N ASP A 478 -25.05 -11.41 27.06
CA ASP A 478 -24.85 -12.38 28.16
C ASP A 478 -23.53 -13.15 27.94
N LEU A 479 -22.54 -12.89 28.77
CA LEU A 479 -21.22 -13.53 28.69
C LEU A 479 -21.24 -15.06 28.86
N GLN A 480 -22.24 -15.61 29.58
CA GLN A 480 -22.36 -17.07 29.72
C GLN A 480 -22.80 -17.71 28.41
N LYS A 481 -23.70 -17.06 27.67
CA LYS A 481 -24.12 -17.50 26.35
C LYS A 481 -22.99 -17.39 25.33
N ILE A 482 -22.21 -16.29 25.38
CA ILE A 482 -21.00 -16.14 24.56
C ILE A 482 -20.02 -17.29 24.82
N ALA A 483 -19.68 -17.58 26.08
CA ALA A 483 -18.76 -18.65 26.41
C ALA A 483 -19.24 -20.03 25.95
N LEU A 484 -20.55 -20.30 26.02
CA LEU A 484 -21.15 -21.53 25.50
C LEU A 484 -21.03 -21.58 23.96
N GLN A 485 -21.38 -20.49 23.29
CA GLN A 485 -21.32 -20.39 21.83
C GLN A 485 -19.90 -20.63 21.30
N GLU A 486 -18.90 -20.00 21.91
CA GLU A 486 -17.50 -20.20 21.52
C GLU A 486 -17.03 -21.65 21.72
N THR A 487 -17.47 -22.30 22.81
CA THR A 487 -17.18 -23.72 23.04
C THR A 487 -17.80 -24.61 21.96
N LEU A 488 -19.01 -24.29 21.50
CA LEU A 488 -19.69 -25.03 20.42
C LEU A 488 -19.00 -24.81 19.07
N LEU A 489 -18.61 -23.56 18.75
CA LEU A 489 -17.89 -23.25 17.52
C LEU A 489 -16.53 -23.93 17.48
N ALA A 490 -15.78 -23.88 18.58
CA ALA A 490 -14.48 -24.54 18.69
C ALA A 490 -14.56 -26.07 18.54
N SER A 491 -15.68 -26.69 18.96
CA SER A 491 -15.89 -28.14 18.78
C SER A 491 -16.22 -28.54 17.34
N LYS A 492 -16.77 -27.60 16.53
CA LYS A 492 -17.18 -27.85 15.15
C LYS A 492 -16.12 -27.42 14.11
N PHE A 493 -15.31 -26.47 14.47
CA PHE A 493 -14.30 -25.86 13.60
C PHE A 493 -12.91 -26.00 14.25
N ASP A 494 -12.10 -24.95 14.24
CA ASP A 494 -10.77 -24.93 14.86
C ASP A 494 -10.82 -24.33 16.27
N GLU A 495 -10.36 -25.13 17.28
CA GLU A 495 -10.28 -24.68 18.68
C GLU A 495 -9.42 -23.43 18.85
N GLN A 496 -8.35 -23.29 18.07
CA GLN A 496 -7.43 -22.15 18.18
C GLN A 496 -8.06 -20.87 17.65
N VAL A 497 -8.91 -20.98 16.65
CA VAL A 497 -9.57 -19.83 16.00
C VAL A 497 -10.76 -19.35 16.84
N PHE A 498 -11.67 -20.25 17.26
CA PHE A 498 -12.96 -19.85 17.81
C PHE A 498 -13.03 -19.73 19.34
N LEU A 499 -11.98 -20.07 20.07
CA LEU A 499 -11.94 -19.78 21.49
C LEU A 499 -11.34 -18.41 21.76
N SER A 500 -12.20 -17.42 22.05
CA SER A 500 -11.76 -16.17 22.67
C SER A 500 -11.24 -16.44 24.10
N ASN A 501 -10.69 -15.42 24.73
CA ASN A 501 -10.23 -15.53 26.12
C ASN A 501 -11.35 -15.95 27.09
N ILE A 502 -12.61 -15.70 26.77
CA ILE A 502 -13.80 -16.11 27.55
C ILE A 502 -13.95 -17.63 27.48
N GLY A 503 -13.96 -18.23 26.30
CA GLY A 503 -14.05 -19.68 26.11
C GLY A 503 -12.84 -20.43 26.70
N LYS A 504 -11.62 -19.92 26.49
CA LYS A 504 -10.38 -20.49 27.06
C LYS A 504 -10.39 -20.53 28.58
N THR A 505 -10.88 -19.49 29.24
CA THR A 505 -10.95 -19.43 30.70
C THR A 505 -11.91 -20.49 31.27
N ARG A 506 -13.07 -20.70 30.63
CA ARG A 506 -14.04 -21.69 31.02
C ARG A 506 -13.50 -23.12 30.83
N THR A 507 -12.84 -23.41 29.74
CA THR A 507 -12.24 -24.73 29.45
C THR A 507 -11.13 -25.06 30.46
N ARG A 508 -10.29 -24.08 30.84
CA ARG A 508 -9.27 -24.27 31.88
C ARG A 508 -9.85 -24.53 33.26
N LYS A 509 -10.94 -23.85 33.65
CA LYS A 509 -11.65 -24.14 34.94
C LYS A 509 -12.27 -25.54 34.94
N ARG A 510 -12.86 -26.02 33.82
CA ARG A 510 -13.36 -27.40 33.72
C ARG A 510 -12.26 -28.47 33.82
N ARG A 511 -11.12 -28.29 33.14
CA ARG A 511 -9.98 -29.22 33.24
C ARG A 511 -9.37 -29.25 34.65
N LYS A 512 -9.36 -28.13 35.39
CA LYS A 512 -8.92 -28.11 36.80
C LYS A 512 -9.90 -28.85 37.73
N LEU A 513 -11.19 -28.80 37.49
CA LEU A 513 -12.21 -29.52 38.26
C LEU A 513 -12.18 -31.04 37.98
N HIS A 514 -11.83 -31.49 36.78
CA HIS A 514 -11.67 -32.90 36.44
C HIS A 514 -10.36 -33.53 36.94
N ASN A 515 -9.34 -32.73 37.22
CA ASN A 515 -8.06 -33.21 37.79
C ASN A 515 -8.04 -33.20 39.33
N VAL A 516 -9.16 -32.89 39.99
CA VAL A 516 -9.30 -32.81 41.45
C VAL A 516 -10.35 -33.83 41.96
N VAL A 517 -10.87 -34.71 41.07
CA VAL A 517 -11.76 -35.83 41.45
C VAL A 517 -11.03 -37.17 41.29
#